data_270c0b9f0573020ec0090fec51c76f16
#
_entry.id   270c0b9f0573020ec0090fec51c76f16
#
_cell.length_a   1.000
_cell.length_b   1.000
_cell.length_c   1.000
_cell.angle_alpha   90.00
_cell.angle_beta   90.00
_cell.angle_gamma   90.00
#
_symmetry.space_group_name_H-M   'P 1'
#
loop_
_entity.id
_entity.type
_entity.pdbx_description
1 polymer ?
#
loop_
_entity_poly.entity_id
_entity_poly.type
_entity_poly.pdbx_seq_one_letter_code
_entity_poly.pdbx_strand_id
1 'polypeptide(L)'
;LDGSELLFPSTGGSKISDMTLTAVLRRMGVDATVHGFRSSFKDWCRNSTNYPDEVSELQLAHVNNDATRAAYARDELLPQRARLMQQWGQYLNSKQQSAKIVAIAGLNTEL
;
A
#
# COMPACT_ATOMS: atom_id res chain seq x y z
N LEU A 1 5.25 14.60 -17.08
CA LEU A 1 6.42 13.72 -17.21
C LEU A 1 7.47 14.43 -18.05
N ASP A 2 8.67 14.50 -17.56
CA ASP A 2 9.78 15.26 -18.14
C ASP A 2 10.58 14.47 -19.19
N GLY A 3 10.03 13.39 -19.71
CA GLY A 3 10.70 12.52 -20.67
C GLY A 3 11.61 11.49 -20.04
N SER A 4 11.66 11.40 -18.71
CA SER A 4 12.40 10.36 -18.02
C SER A 4 11.69 9.01 -18.15
N GLU A 5 12.46 7.94 -18.24
CA GLU A 5 11.92 6.58 -18.17
C GLU A 5 11.54 6.18 -16.74
N LEU A 6 11.96 6.97 -15.75
CA LEU A 6 11.66 6.74 -14.35
C LEU A 6 10.36 7.43 -13.95
N LEU A 7 9.50 6.74 -13.22
CA LEU A 7 8.28 7.31 -12.68
C LEU A 7 8.59 8.33 -11.58
N PHE A 8 9.61 8.07 -10.79
CA PHE A 8 10.00 8.91 -9.65
C PHE A 8 11.51 9.20 -9.73
N PRO A 9 11.93 10.08 -10.66
CA PRO A 9 13.35 10.44 -10.76
C PRO A 9 13.77 11.35 -9.62
N SER A 10 15.07 11.37 -9.31
CA SER A 10 15.65 12.37 -8.42
C SER A 10 15.64 13.75 -9.10
N THR A 11 15.96 14.79 -8.32
CA THR A 11 16.08 16.15 -8.87
C THR A 11 17.09 16.24 -10.03
N GLY A 12 18.11 15.40 -10.01
CA GLY A 12 19.08 15.31 -11.10
C GLY A 12 18.70 14.39 -12.25
N GLY A 13 17.49 13.81 -12.22
CA GLY A 13 17.00 12.92 -13.28
C GLY A 13 17.44 11.49 -13.16
N SER A 14 18.21 11.12 -12.14
CA SER A 14 18.66 9.77 -11.90
C SER A 14 17.72 9.03 -10.93
N LYS A 15 17.94 7.72 -10.79
CA LYS A 15 17.21 6.90 -9.85
C LYS A 15 17.37 7.42 -8.42
N ILE A 16 16.28 7.49 -7.66
CA ILE A 16 16.36 7.87 -6.24
C ILE A 16 17.11 6.79 -5.44
N SER A 17 17.76 7.23 -4.36
CA SER A 17 18.47 6.33 -3.46
C SER A 17 17.51 5.40 -2.73
N ASP A 18 17.95 4.18 -2.41
CA ASP A 18 17.19 3.22 -1.62
C ASP A 18 16.79 3.77 -0.24
N MET A 19 17.55 4.74 0.27
CA MET A 19 17.29 5.37 1.58
C MET A 19 16.38 6.59 1.50
N THR A 20 15.98 7.02 0.32
CA THR A 20 15.19 8.25 0.14
C THR A 20 13.87 8.20 0.90
N LEU A 21 13.11 7.12 0.75
CA LEU A 21 11.82 6.97 1.42
C LEU A 21 11.97 6.87 2.95
N THR A 22 12.99 6.17 3.41
CA THR A 22 13.31 6.11 4.84
C THR A 22 13.62 7.49 5.40
N ALA A 23 14.38 8.30 4.66
CA ALA A 23 14.70 9.67 5.06
C ALA A 23 13.45 10.54 5.16
N VAL A 24 12.48 10.36 4.25
CA VAL A 24 11.19 11.06 4.31
C VAL A 24 10.45 10.73 5.59
N LEU A 25 10.35 9.44 5.93
CA LEU A 25 9.69 9.01 7.17
C LEU A 25 10.34 9.61 8.41
N ARG A 26 11.67 9.65 8.45
CA ARG A 26 12.40 10.28 9.56
C ARG A 26 12.09 11.76 9.69
N ARG A 27 12.07 12.49 8.57
CA ARG A 27 11.73 13.92 8.57
C ARG A 27 10.29 14.18 9.03
N MET A 28 9.38 13.28 8.72
CA MET A 28 7.99 13.37 9.17
C MET A 28 7.80 12.96 10.63
N GLY A 29 8.83 12.40 11.27
CA GLY A 29 8.72 11.90 12.63
C GLY A 29 7.86 10.65 12.74
N VAL A 30 7.71 9.90 11.67
CA VAL A 30 6.89 8.68 11.64
C VAL A 30 7.75 7.48 12.03
N ASP A 31 7.33 6.79 13.09
CA ASP A 31 7.99 5.56 13.55
C ASP A 31 7.43 4.37 12.76
N ALA A 32 7.84 4.25 11.52
CA ALA A 32 7.44 3.18 10.61
C ALA A 32 8.55 2.89 9.62
N THR A 33 8.48 1.74 8.99
CA THR A 33 9.41 1.35 7.93
C THR A 33 8.70 1.34 6.59
N VAL A 34 9.44 1.61 5.52
CA VAL A 34 8.88 1.55 4.16
C VAL A 34 8.33 0.15 3.87
N HIS A 35 9.06 -0.89 4.27
CA HIS A 35 8.61 -2.27 4.09
C HIS A 35 7.35 -2.57 4.89
N GLY A 36 7.18 -1.96 6.05
CA GLY A 36 6.00 -2.13 6.89
C GLY A 36 4.69 -1.72 6.21
N PHE A 37 4.73 -0.76 5.29
CA PHE A 37 3.53 -0.38 4.53
C PHE A 37 3.04 -1.53 3.63
N ARG A 38 3.96 -2.28 3.05
CA ARG A 38 3.61 -3.45 2.24
C ARG A 38 2.94 -4.52 3.12
N SER A 39 3.52 -4.78 4.28
CA SER A 39 2.97 -5.75 5.24
C SER A 39 1.58 -5.33 5.72
N SER A 40 1.39 -4.06 6.04
CA SER A 40 0.10 -3.53 6.47
C SER A 40 -0.98 -3.70 5.42
N PHE A 41 -0.66 -3.41 4.17
CA PHE A 41 -1.58 -3.63 3.06
C PHE A 41 -1.94 -5.11 2.93
N LYS A 42 -0.96 -5.99 2.99
CA LYS A 42 -1.18 -7.43 2.86
C LYS A 42 -2.04 -7.98 4.00
N ASP A 43 -1.78 -7.54 5.22
CA ASP A 43 -2.58 -7.94 6.39
C ASP A 43 -4.03 -7.48 6.25
N TRP A 44 -4.23 -6.25 5.80
CA TRP A 44 -5.57 -5.74 5.55
C TRP A 44 -6.28 -6.57 4.48
N CYS A 45 -5.61 -6.92 3.40
CA CYS A 45 -6.19 -7.75 2.35
C CYS A 45 -6.67 -9.10 2.88
N ARG A 46 -5.85 -9.75 3.69
CA ARG A 46 -6.18 -11.06 4.27
C ARG A 46 -7.30 -10.99 5.29
N ASN A 47 -7.31 -9.96 6.12
CA ASN A 47 -8.22 -9.87 7.25
C ASN A 47 -9.55 -9.19 6.92
N SER A 48 -9.58 -8.34 5.93
CA SER A 48 -10.73 -7.45 5.68
C SER A 48 -11.33 -7.60 4.29
N THR A 49 -10.78 -8.44 3.43
CA THR A 49 -11.32 -8.64 2.08
C THR A 49 -11.45 -10.13 1.77
N ASN A 50 -12.27 -10.41 0.76
CA ASN A 50 -12.48 -11.77 0.24
C ASN A 50 -11.74 -12.03 -1.07
N TYR A 51 -10.85 -11.13 -1.47
CA TYR A 51 -10.08 -11.35 -2.69
C TYR A 51 -9.08 -12.48 -2.50
N PRO A 52 -8.88 -13.32 -3.54
CA PRO A 52 -7.82 -14.32 -3.49
C PRO A 52 -6.45 -13.68 -3.24
N ASP A 53 -5.58 -14.41 -2.58
CA ASP A 53 -4.26 -13.92 -2.20
C ASP A 53 -3.44 -13.47 -3.41
N GLU A 54 -3.64 -14.09 -4.55
CA GLU A 54 -2.97 -13.75 -5.80
C GLU A 54 -3.20 -12.31 -6.23
N VAL A 55 -4.37 -11.76 -5.95
CA VAL A 55 -4.68 -10.37 -6.34
C VAL A 55 -3.77 -9.39 -5.62
N SER A 56 -3.61 -9.54 -4.32
CA SER A 56 -2.72 -8.68 -3.53
C SER A 56 -1.25 -8.95 -3.84
N GLU A 57 -0.88 -10.19 -4.11
CA GLU A 57 0.49 -10.53 -4.49
C GLU A 57 0.88 -9.86 -5.81
N LEU A 58 0.00 -9.89 -6.81
CA LEU A 58 0.24 -9.19 -8.06
C LEU A 58 0.33 -7.69 -7.86
N GLN A 59 -0.54 -7.13 -7.02
CA GLN A 59 -0.54 -5.68 -6.75
C GLN A 59 0.76 -5.24 -6.07
N LEU A 60 1.35 -6.08 -5.24
CA LEU A 60 2.63 -5.82 -4.59
C LEU A 60 3.83 -6.18 -5.47
N ALA A 61 3.58 -6.66 -6.68
CA ALA A 61 4.62 -7.14 -7.58
C ALA A 61 5.47 -8.25 -6.94
N HIS A 62 4.87 -9.05 -6.06
CA HIS A 62 5.56 -10.23 -5.52
C HIS A 62 5.69 -11.27 -6.61
N VAL A 63 6.93 -11.61 -6.91
CA VAL A 63 7.25 -12.64 -7.91
C VAL A 63 7.19 -13.98 -7.20
N ASN A 64 6.02 -14.64 -7.30
CA ASN A 64 6.03 -16.07 -7.11
C ASN A 64 6.45 -16.69 -8.41
N ASN A 65 7.59 -17.33 -8.41
CA ASN A 65 7.98 -18.16 -9.53
C ASN A 65 6.90 -19.18 -9.73
N ASP A 66 6.47 -19.41 -10.88
CA ASP A 66 5.86 -20.63 -11.21
C ASP A 66 4.60 -20.57 -12.02
N ALA A 67 4.01 -21.71 -12.14
CA ALA A 67 2.77 -22.01 -12.80
C ALA A 67 1.63 -21.06 -12.40
N THR A 68 1.61 -20.55 -11.17
CA THR A 68 0.59 -19.64 -10.68
C THR A 68 0.66 -18.30 -11.42
N ARG A 69 1.86 -17.75 -11.60
CA ARG A 69 2.05 -16.51 -12.32
C ARG A 69 1.75 -16.68 -13.82
N ALA A 70 2.15 -17.81 -14.39
CA ALA A 70 1.84 -18.14 -15.78
C ALA A 70 0.33 -18.24 -16.01
N ALA A 71 -0.42 -18.74 -15.03
CA ALA A 71 -1.87 -18.87 -15.10
C ALA A 71 -2.56 -17.49 -15.15
N TYR A 72 -2.00 -16.45 -14.53
CA TYR A 72 -2.58 -15.11 -14.47
C TYR A 72 -1.91 -14.12 -15.45
N ALA A 73 -0.97 -14.59 -16.27
CA ALA A 73 -0.16 -13.73 -17.14
C ALA A 73 -0.95 -12.97 -18.21
N ARG A 74 -2.18 -13.39 -18.52
CA ARG A 74 -2.96 -12.80 -19.61
C ARG A 74 -3.53 -11.42 -19.28
N ASP A 75 -4.07 -11.26 -18.07
CA ASP A 75 -4.71 -9.99 -17.68
C ASP A 75 -4.17 -9.43 -16.37
N GLU A 76 -3.29 -10.16 -15.70
CA GLU A 76 -2.71 -9.78 -14.42
C GLU A 76 -3.77 -9.38 -13.38
N LEU A 77 -5.00 -9.87 -13.55
CA LEU A 77 -6.15 -9.60 -12.68
C LEU A 77 -6.40 -8.09 -12.47
N LEU A 78 -6.17 -7.29 -13.50
CA LEU A 78 -6.28 -5.83 -13.40
C LEU A 78 -7.63 -5.34 -12.87
N PRO A 79 -8.80 -5.88 -13.32
CA PRO A 79 -10.08 -5.43 -12.76
C PRO A 79 -10.21 -5.69 -11.26
N GLN A 80 -9.79 -6.85 -10.77
CA GLN A 80 -9.81 -7.17 -9.35
C GLN A 80 -8.85 -6.29 -8.56
N ARG A 81 -7.66 -6.05 -9.11
CA ARG A 81 -6.66 -5.17 -8.50
C ARG A 81 -7.17 -3.74 -8.40
N ALA A 82 -7.85 -3.24 -9.42
CA ALA A 82 -8.44 -1.91 -9.40
C ALA A 82 -9.47 -1.77 -8.29
N ARG A 83 -10.36 -2.75 -8.15
CA ARG A 83 -11.35 -2.75 -7.06
C ARG A 83 -10.70 -2.86 -5.69
N LEU A 84 -9.68 -3.69 -5.56
CA LEU A 84 -8.94 -3.85 -4.31
C LEU A 84 -8.30 -2.53 -3.88
N MET A 85 -7.66 -1.82 -4.81
CA MET A 85 -7.02 -0.54 -4.50
C MET A 85 -8.04 0.55 -4.18
N GLN A 86 -9.21 0.53 -4.81
CA GLN A 86 -10.28 1.44 -4.47
C GLN A 86 -10.76 1.21 -3.03
N GLN A 87 -10.94 -0.03 -2.63
CA GLN A 87 -11.31 -0.39 -1.26
C GLN A 87 -10.23 -0.01 -0.26
N TRP A 88 -8.97 -0.19 -0.62
CA TRP A 88 -7.85 0.22 0.22
C TRP A 88 -7.86 1.72 0.47
N GLY A 89 -8.07 2.51 -0.58
CA GLY A 89 -8.18 3.97 -0.45
C GLY A 89 -9.34 4.39 0.46
N GLN A 90 -10.49 3.74 0.32
CA GLN A 90 -11.65 3.98 1.18
C GLN A 90 -11.35 3.61 2.64
N TYR A 91 -10.68 2.49 2.86
CA TYR A 91 -10.29 2.06 4.20
C TYR A 91 -9.36 3.07 4.87
N LEU A 92 -8.36 3.55 4.15
CA LEU A 92 -7.42 4.53 4.69
C LEU A 92 -8.15 5.81 5.12
N ASN A 93 -9.08 6.30 4.32
CA ASN A 93 -9.85 7.50 4.63
C ASN A 93 -10.82 7.28 5.80
N SER A 94 -11.52 6.14 5.83
CA SER A 94 -12.47 5.84 6.90
C SER A 94 -11.78 5.58 8.22
N LYS A 95 -10.58 5.00 8.23
CA LYS A 95 -9.82 4.76 9.45
C LYS A 95 -9.43 6.06 10.13
N GLN A 96 -9.08 7.08 9.35
CA GLN A 96 -8.78 8.40 9.89
C GLN A 96 -10.00 9.00 10.60
N GLN A 97 -11.18 8.88 10.02
CA GLN A 97 -12.44 9.31 10.63
C GLN A 97 -12.78 8.49 11.89
N SER A 98 -12.60 7.18 11.82
CA SER A 98 -12.85 6.28 12.95
C SER A 98 -11.93 6.59 14.13
N ALA A 99 -10.67 6.91 13.88
CA ALA A 99 -9.73 7.28 14.93
C ALA A 99 -10.18 8.55 15.67
N LYS A 100 -10.73 9.54 14.97
CA LYS A 100 -11.29 10.74 15.59
C LYS A 100 -12.50 10.41 16.46
N ILE A 101 -13.39 9.56 15.99
CA ILE A 101 -14.59 9.14 16.71
C ILE A 101 -14.20 8.39 18.00
N VAL A 102 -13.26 7.46 17.92
CA VAL A 102 -12.78 6.70 19.08
C VAL A 102 -12.14 7.62 20.11
N ALA A 103 -11.36 8.61 19.70
CA ALA A 103 -10.76 9.58 20.61
C ALA A 103 -11.83 10.36 21.38
N ILE A 104 -12.89 10.79 20.71
CA ILE A 104 -14.01 11.52 21.36
C ILE A 104 -14.77 10.59 22.32
N ALA A 105 -15.06 9.37 21.92
CA ALA A 105 -15.74 8.38 22.76
C ALA A 105 -14.90 8.02 23.99
N GLY A 106 -13.57 7.90 23.82
CA GLY A 106 -12.63 7.65 24.91
C GLY A 106 -12.63 8.75 25.96
N LEU A 107 -12.71 10.01 25.53
CA LEU A 107 -12.82 11.14 26.43
C LEU A 107 -14.11 11.12 27.25
N ASN A 108 -15.22 10.66 26.66
CA ASN A 108 -16.49 10.58 27.34
C ASN A 108 -16.59 9.41 28.33
N THR A 109 -15.80 8.36 28.15
CA THR A 109 -15.79 7.20 29.03
C THR A 109 -14.89 7.34 30.25
N GLU A 110 -13.97 8.30 30.23
CA GLU A 110 -13.11 8.61 31.36
C GLU A 110 -13.80 9.52 32.41
N LEU A 111 -14.98 10.00 32.07
CA LEU A 111 -15.79 10.78 32.99
C LEU A 111 -16.73 9.85 33.78
#